data_fbc014af33d4d17b806404a056ae3217
#
_entry.id   fbc014af33d4d17b806404a056ae3217
#
_cell.length_a   1.000
_cell.length_b   1.000
_cell.length_c   1.000
_cell.angle_alpha   90.00
_cell.angle_beta   90.00
_cell.angle_gamma   90.00
#
_symmetry.space_group_name_H-M   'P 1'
#
loop_
_entity.id
_entity.type
_entity.pdbx_description
1 polymer ?
#
loop_
_entity_poly.entity_id
_entity_poly.type
_entity_poly.pdbx_seq_one_letter_code
_entity_poly.pdbx_strand_id
1 'polypeptide(L)'
;TGDIKKWITMDSWINGETGGYLRICTEGRNWFETDFPAWLKEEPWSFAPECRGGEHGSFIIESLETGRTYRGHLNVPNSGCITNLPDDAIVEVPCYVDGNGVSVPLVGDLPLGCAAICNASITVQRLAVEAAVHGDVELLKQAAMMDPLTGAVCDPNEISQMVDEMLIAQAKWLPQYAKEIPKAKARLKSEKRLGTKKTSGAARVKTKSVAEMRKDAATARRNAQATDKAAATRKKQAKSGKV
;
A
#
# COMPACT_ATOMS: atom_id res chain seq x y z
N THR A 1 9.83 17.69 5.12
CA THR A 1 9.88 16.20 5.12
C THR A 1 11.20 15.62 5.59
N GLY A 2 12.35 16.32 5.45
CA GLY A 2 13.64 15.89 6.02
C GLY A 2 13.67 15.83 7.55
N ASP A 3 12.80 16.56 8.23
CA ASP A 3 12.75 16.63 9.69
C ASP A 3 11.95 15.50 10.35
N ILE A 4 11.15 14.74 9.59
CA ILE A 4 10.40 13.59 10.14
C ILE A 4 11.35 12.54 10.73
N LYS A 5 12.55 12.35 10.15
CA LYS A 5 13.57 11.45 10.70
C LYS A 5 13.99 11.77 12.13
N LYS A 6 13.83 13.00 12.58
CA LYS A 6 14.13 13.39 13.98
C LYS A 6 13.08 12.86 14.96
N TRP A 7 11.89 12.53 14.49
CA TRP A 7 10.76 12.11 15.32
C TRP A 7 10.45 10.61 15.20
N ILE A 8 10.94 9.96 14.15
CA ILE A 8 10.68 8.55 13.87
C ILE A 8 12.01 7.82 13.86
N THR A 9 12.19 6.92 14.80
CA THR A 9 13.40 6.08 14.95
C THR A 9 13.47 4.90 13.95
N MET A 10 12.65 4.92 12.91
CA MET A 10 12.62 3.87 11.90
C MET A 10 13.44 4.27 10.68
N ASP A 11 14.60 3.67 10.50
CA ASP A 11 15.52 3.94 9.37
C ASP A 11 14.92 3.68 7.99
N SER A 12 13.84 2.90 7.92
CA SER A 12 13.14 2.53 6.68
C SER A 12 11.88 3.34 6.40
N TRP A 13 11.55 4.33 7.24
CA TRP A 13 10.38 5.18 7.02
C TRP A 13 10.62 6.21 5.92
N ILE A 14 9.80 6.19 4.91
CA ILE A 14 9.86 7.10 3.76
C ILE A 14 8.46 7.67 3.51
N ASN A 15 8.14 8.83 4.07
CA ASN A 15 6.87 9.55 3.83
C ASN A 15 5.60 8.66 3.94
N GLY A 16 5.54 7.76 4.92
CA GLY A 16 4.43 6.82 5.04
C GLY A 16 4.55 5.57 4.18
N GLU A 17 5.54 5.52 3.28
CA GLU A 17 5.85 4.36 2.46
C GLU A 17 7.06 3.63 3.03
N THR A 18 6.90 2.38 3.39
CA THR A 18 8.00 1.58 3.94
C THR A 18 9.04 1.18 2.89
N GLY A 19 8.85 1.53 1.64
CA GLY A 19 9.67 1.09 0.52
C GLY A 19 9.53 -0.42 0.23
N GLY A 20 8.83 -1.16 1.09
CA GLY A 20 8.66 -2.61 0.97
C GLY A 20 7.83 -2.98 -0.24
N TYR A 21 6.71 -2.29 -0.44
CA TYR A 21 5.83 -2.55 -1.58
C TYR A 21 6.47 -2.19 -2.92
N LEU A 22 7.07 -1.01 -3.02
CA LEU A 22 7.79 -0.61 -4.23
C LEU A 22 8.92 -1.60 -4.56
N ARG A 23 9.58 -2.14 -3.53
CA ARG A 23 10.61 -3.15 -3.66
C ARG A 23 10.04 -4.48 -4.17
N ILE A 24 8.92 -4.96 -3.61
CA ILE A 24 8.23 -6.15 -4.11
C ILE A 24 7.87 -5.99 -5.58
N CYS A 25 7.33 -4.83 -5.96
CA CYS A 25 6.93 -4.56 -7.34
C CYS A 25 8.12 -4.45 -8.33
N THR A 26 9.28 -3.98 -7.87
CA THR A 26 10.43 -3.72 -8.75
C THR A 26 11.50 -4.81 -8.73
N GLU A 27 11.75 -5.42 -7.59
CA GLU A 27 12.81 -6.40 -7.39
C GLU A 27 12.32 -7.85 -7.45
N GLY A 28 11.02 -8.08 -7.24
CA GLY A 28 10.36 -9.37 -7.38
C GLY A 28 9.93 -9.72 -8.80
N ARG A 29 10.48 -9.06 -9.80
CA ARG A 29 10.09 -9.21 -11.21
C ARG A 29 10.03 -10.64 -11.69
N ASN A 30 10.96 -11.47 -11.23
CA ASN A 30 11.08 -12.86 -11.64
C ASN A 30 10.41 -13.83 -10.68
N TRP A 31 9.80 -13.33 -9.60
CA TRP A 31 9.19 -14.21 -8.60
C TRP A 31 8.08 -15.09 -9.21
N PHE A 32 7.23 -14.51 -10.05
CA PHE A 32 6.20 -15.28 -10.75
C PHE A 32 6.75 -16.21 -11.84
N GLU A 33 7.89 -15.86 -12.44
CA GLU A 33 8.49 -16.64 -13.52
C GLU A 33 9.42 -17.74 -13.01
N THR A 34 10.10 -17.51 -11.88
CA THR A 34 11.14 -18.42 -11.37
C THR A 34 10.78 -19.03 -10.02
N ASP A 35 10.45 -18.22 -9.02
CA ASP A 35 10.31 -18.70 -7.64
C ASP A 35 8.93 -19.31 -7.39
N PHE A 36 7.87 -18.70 -7.94
CA PHE A 36 6.50 -19.18 -7.74
C PHE A 36 6.24 -20.57 -8.36
N PRO A 37 6.69 -20.87 -9.57
CA PRO A 37 6.55 -22.22 -10.12
C PRO A 37 7.35 -23.28 -9.36
N ALA A 38 8.50 -22.92 -8.80
CA ALA A 38 9.28 -23.80 -7.93
C ALA A 38 8.54 -24.04 -6.60
N TRP A 39 8.09 -22.98 -5.97
CA TRP A 39 7.32 -23.01 -4.72
C TRP A 39 6.02 -23.83 -4.84
N LEU A 40 5.32 -23.74 -5.97
CA LEU A 40 4.12 -24.57 -6.22
C LEU A 40 4.42 -26.07 -6.30
N LYS A 41 5.67 -26.44 -6.56
CA LYS A 41 6.10 -27.86 -6.68
C LYS A 41 6.66 -28.42 -5.39
N GLU A 42 7.06 -27.55 -4.44
CA GLU A 42 7.82 -27.97 -3.26
C GLU A 42 6.97 -28.66 -2.20
N GLU A 43 5.68 -28.30 -2.05
CA GLU A 43 4.82 -28.97 -1.07
C GLU A 43 3.37 -29.09 -1.54
N PRO A 44 2.68 -30.19 -1.26
CA PRO A 44 1.24 -30.26 -1.42
C PRO A 44 0.56 -29.27 -0.46
N TRP A 45 -0.36 -28.48 -0.98
CA TRP A 45 -1.16 -27.58 -0.20
C TRP A 45 -1.92 -28.35 0.89
N SER A 46 -1.69 -27.99 2.13
CA SER A 46 -2.45 -28.56 3.25
C SER A 46 -3.70 -27.72 3.50
N PHE A 47 -4.86 -28.36 3.44
CA PHE A 47 -6.14 -27.77 3.84
C PHE A 47 -6.51 -28.12 5.29
N ALA A 48 -5.56 -28.64 6.08
CA ALA A 48 -5.78 -28.94 7.48
C ALA A 48 -6.09 -27.62 8.25
N PRO A 49 -7.03 -27.62 9.20
CA PRO A 49 -7.43 -26.43 9.94
C PRO A 49 -6.28 -25.67 10.60
N GLU A 50 -5.26 -26.38 11.06
CA GLU A 50 -4.04 -25.81 11.66
C GLU A 50 -3.15 -25.07 10.65
N CYS A 51 -3.31 -25.34 9.35
CA CYS A 51 -2.61 -24.66 8.28
C CYS A 51 -3.36 -23.44 7.73
N ARG A 52 -4.47 -23.06 8.39
CA ARG A 52 -5.28 -21.90 8.01
C ARG A 52 -4.46 -20.63 8.02
N GLY A 53 -4.47 -19.88 6.92
CA GLY A 53 -3.83 -18.58 6.81
C GLY A 53 -4.46 -17.53 7.71
N GLY A 54 -3.74 -16.42 7.94
CA GLY A 54 -4.22 -15.30 8.76
C GLY A 54 -5.19 -14.35 8.03
N GLU A 55 -5.47 -14.59 6.74
CA GLU A 55 -6.34 -13.74 5.93
C GLU A 55 -7.82 -13.86 6.32
N HIS A 56 -8.54 -12.76 6.21
CA HIS A 56 -9.92 -12.63 6.70
C HIS A 56 -10.93 -13.58 6.02
N GLY A 57 -10.73 -13.92 4.76
CA GLY A 57 -11.74 -14.60 3.93
C GLY A 57 -12.29 -15.89 4.54
N SER A 58 -11.41 -16.78 5.00
CA SER A 58 -11.84 -18.05 5.60
C SER A 58 -12.55 -17.87 6.94
N PHE A 59 -12.20 -16.87 7.74
CA PHE A 59 -12.85 -16.54 9.01
C PHE A 59 -14.24 -15.93 8.78
N ILE A 60 -14.39 -15.10 7.75
CA ILE A 60 -15.67 -14.53 7.34
C ILE A 60 -16.64 -15.64 6.92
N ILE A 61 -16.19 -16.57 6.06
CA ILE A 61 -17.00 -17.70 5.60
C ILE A 61 -17.45 -18.55 6.81
N GLU A 62 -16.52 -18.92 7.68
CA GLU A 62 -16.84 -19.68 8.89
C GLU A 62 -17.87 -18.97 9.75
N SER A 63 -17.74 -17.65 9.94
CA SER A 63 -18.67 -16.88 10.77
C SER A 63 -20.08 -16.82 10.19
N LEU A 64 -20.18 -16.65 8.88
CA LEU A 64 -21.47 -16.63 8.18
C LEU A 64 -22.18 -17.99 8.29
N GLU A 65 -21.44 -19.10 8.17
CA GLU A 65 -21.98 -20.46 8.20
C GLU A 65 -22.29 -20.96 9.61
N THR A 66 -21.45 -20.64 10.58
CA THR A 66 -21.55 -21.19 11.95
C THR A 66 -22.23 -20.26 12.94
N GLY A 67 -22.38 -18.98 12.62
CA GLY A 67 -22.83 -17.95 13.55
C GLY A 67 -21.79 -17.54 14.60
N ARG A 68 -20.57 -18.13 14.56
CA ARG A 68 -19.47 -17.73 15.46
C ARG A 68 -18.99 -16.34 15.07
N THR A 69 -19.02 -15.40 16.01
CA THR A 69 -18.60 -14.04 15.73
C THR A 69 -17.10 -13.96 15.42
N TYR A 70 -16.78 -13.39 14.27
CA TYR A 70 -15.44 -12.97 13.89
C TYR A 70 -15.32 -11.44 13.95
N ARG A 71 -14.22 -10.94 14.47
CA ARG A 71 -13.88 -9.52 14.45
C ARG A 71 -12.65 -9.29 13.59
N GLY A 72 -12.77 -8.42 12.59
CA GLY A 72 -11.66 -8.02 11.72
C GLY A 72 -11.75 -6.55 11.35
N HIS A 73 -10.73 -6.03 10.68
CA HIS A 73 -10.79 -4.75 9.98
C HIS A 73 -11.11 -5.05 8.53
N LEU A 74 -12.23 -4.55 8.06
CA LEU A 74 -12.74 -4.86 6.72
C LEU A 74 -12.92 -3.58 5.92
N ASN A 75 -12.69 -3.67 4.62
CA ASN A 75 -13.03 -2.61 3.67
C ASN A 75 -14.53 -2.63 3.39
N VAL A 76 -15.22 -1.60 3.83
CA VAL A 76 -16.68 -1.46 3.71
C VAL A 76 -17.05 -0.07 3.21
N PRO A 77 -18.24 0.11 2.59
CA PRO A 77 -18.78 1.45 2.37
C PRO A 77 -18.90 2.21 3.69
N ASN A 78 -18.49 3.47 3.69
CA ASN A 78 -18.53 4.30 4.91
C ASN A 78 -19.95 4.39 5.48
N SER A 79 -20.94 4.71 4.63
CA SER A 79 -22.35 4.79 5.03
C SER A 79 -22.57 5.48 6.39
N GLY A 80 -21.76 6.51 6.68
CA GLY A 80 -21.83 7.29 7.92
C GLY A 80 -21.08 6.69 9.13
N CYS A 81 -20.38 5.57 9.00
CA CYS A 81 -19.66 5.01 10.15
C CYS A 81 -18.50 5.89 10.60
N ILE A 82 -17.81 6.59 9.67
CA ILE A 82 -16.91 7.69 9.93
C ILE A 82 -17.60 8.97 9.49
N THR A 83 -18.04 9.77 10.45
CA THR A 83 -18.99 10.85 10.25
C THR A 83 -18.44 12.06 9.50
N ASN A 84 -17.13 12.25 9.46
CA ASN A 84 -16.46 13.34 8.75
C ASN A 84 -15.70 12.88 7.47
N LEU A 85 -16.09 11.72 6.93
CA LEU A 85 -15.71 11.26 5.59
C LEU A 85 -16.93 11.07 4.71
N PRO A 86 -16.81 11.12 3.37
CA PRO A 86 -17.93 10.89 2.46
C PRO A 86 -18.57 9.50 2.63
N ASP A 87 -19.89 9.44 2.58
CA ASP A 87 -20.66 8.20 2.81
C ASP A 87 -20.38 7.10 1.77
N ASP A 88 -20.06 7.48 0.55
CA ASP A 88 -19.75 6.59 -0.57
C ASP A 88 -18.27 6.19 -0.65
N ALA A 89 -17.45 6.66 0.27
CA ALA A 89 -16.06 6.21 0.39
C ALA A 89 -15.98 4.77 0.90
N ILE A 90 -14.98 4.03 0.46
CA ILE A 90 -14.63 2.75 1.07
C ILE A 90 -13.62 3.02 2.18
N VAL A 91 -13.91 2.50 3.36
CA VAL A 91 -13.10 2.70 4.56
C VAL A 91 -12.76 1.35 5.20
N GLU A 92 -11.57 1.27 5.80
CA GLU A 92 -11.15 0.11 6.59
C GLU A 92 -11.45 0.38 8.06
N VAL A 93 -12.43 -0.34 8.60
CA VAL A 93 -12.89 -0.15 9.97
C VAL A 93 -13.10 -1.49 10.69
N PRO A 94 -13.09 -1.52 12.03
CA PRO A 94 -13.47 -2.71 12.78
C PRO A 94 -14.88 -3.14 12.40
N CYS A 95 -15.02 -4.42 12.06
CA CYS A 95 -16.32 -5.03 11.75
C CYS A 95 -16.50 -6.31 12.55
N TYR A 96 -17.75 -6.70 12.77
CA TYR A 96 -18.14 -7.98 13.32
C TYR A 96 -18.92 -8.77 12.25
N VAL A 97 -18.58 -10.04 12.11
CA VAL A 97 -19.25 -10.94 11.17
C VAL A 97 -19.81 -12.12 11.94
N ASP A 98 -21.07 -12.45 11.70
CA ASP A 98 -21.73 -13.64 12.24
C ASP A 98 -22.79 -14.15 11.27
N GLY A 99 -23.66 -15.06 11.68
CA GLY A 99 -24.74 -15.62 10.86
C GLY A 99 -25.74 -14.59 10.31
N ASN A 100 -25.76 -13.35 10.83
CA ASN A 100 -26.60 -12.26 10.34
C ASN A 100 -25.90 -11.39 9.30
N GLY A 101 -24.62 -11.62 9.03
CA GLY A 101 -23.82 -10.85 8.07
C GLY A 101 -22.76 -9.98 8.72
N VAL A 102 -22.45 -8.85 8.08
CA VAL A 102 -21.42 -7.91 8.53
C VAL A 102 -22.05 -6.73 9.26
N SER A 103 -21.65 -6.55 10.51
CA SER A 103 -22.03 -5.40 11.34
C SER A 103 -20.87 -4.41 11.42
N VAL A 104 -21.14 -3.16 11.06
CA VAL A 104 -20.17 -2.07 11.08
C VAL A 104 -20.50 -1.11 12.22
N PRO A 105 -19.68 -1.01 13.27
CA PRO A 105 -19.88 -0.08 14.36
C PRO A 105 -19.72 1.39 13.90
N LEU A 106 -20.40 2.30 14.56
CA LEU A 106 -20.15 3.72 14.43
C LEU A 106 -18.76 4.04 14.99
N VAL A 107 -17.89 4.63 14.17
CA VAL A 107 -16.55 5.08 14.56
C VAL A 107 -16.60 6.53 15.06
N GLY A 108 -17.46 7.37 14.45
CA GLY A 108 -17.52 8.81 14.71
C GLY A 108 -16.49 9.59 13.90
N ASP A 109 -16.19 10.81 14.37
CA ASP A 109 -15.24 11.70 13.69
C ASP A 109 -13.79 11.27 13.85
N LEU A 110 -13.05 11.25 12.74
CA LEU A 110 -11.60 11.23 12.81
C LEU A 110 -11.05 12.58 13.27
N PRO A 111 -9.88 12.62 13.93
CA PRO A 111 -9.14 13.87 14.13
C PRO A 111 -9.01 14.63 12.80
N LEU A 112 -9.18 15.96 12.84
CA LEU A 112 -9.24 16.81 11.64
C LEU A 112 -8.08 16.59 10.66
N GLY A 113 -6.85 16.46 11.17
CA GLY A 113 -5.67 16.21 10.33
C GLY A 113 -5.75 14.85 9.62
N CYS A 114 -6.25 13.82 10.29
CA CYS A 114 -6.45 12.49 9.71
C CYS A 114 -7.55 12.52 8.64
N ALA A 115 -8.68 13.16 8.94
CA ALA A 115 -9.78 13.34 8.00
C ALA A 115 -9.34 14.09 6.74
N ALA A 116 -8.51 15.15 6.89
CA ALA A 116 -7.99 15.91 5.76
C ALA A 116 -7.14 15.03 4.81
N ILE A 117 -6.24 14.19 5.35
CA ILE A 117 -5.42 13.27 4.57
C ILE A 117 -6.29 12.21 3.88
N CYS A 118 -7.24 11.62 4.60
CA CYS A 118 -8.18 10.64 4.04
C CYS A 118 -9.03 11.26 2.91
N ASN A 119 -9.57 12.47 3.10
CA ASN A 119 -10.34 13.17 2.07
C ASN A 119 -9.50 13.48 0.84
N ALA A 120 -8.24 13.86 0.99
CA ALA A 120 -7.33 14.05 -0.15
C ALA A 120 -7.16 12.75 -0.94
N SER A 121 -6.92 11.63 -0.27
CA SER A 121 -6.79 10.30 -0.90
C SER A 121 -8.08 9.87 -1.59
N ILE A 122 -9.23 10.02 -0.94
CA ILE A 122 -10.56 9.71 -1.51
C ILE A 122 -10.79 10.53 -2.79
N THR A 123 -10.44 11.83 -2.77
CA THR A 123 -10.60 12.71 -3.93
C THR A 123 -9.73 12.28 -5.10
N VAL A 124 -8.47 11.92 -4.83
CA VAL A 124 -7.55 11.41 -5.87
C VAL A 124 -8.08 10.12 -6.48
N GLN A 125 -8.58 9.20 -5.67
CA GLN A 125 -9.16 7.94 -6.16
C GLN A 125 -10.39 8.19 -7.03
N ARG A 126 -11.29 9.07 -6.62
CA ARG A 126 -12.48 9.45 -7.43
C ARG A 126 -12.08 10.05 -8.77
N LEU A 127 -11.16 11.01 -8.79
CA LEU A 127 -10.64 11.60 -10.03
C LEU A 127 -10.03 10.53 -10.94
N ALA A 128 -9.27 9.59 -10.38
CA ALA A 128 -8.64 8.51 -11.14
C ALA A 128 -9.68 7.55 -11.74
N VAL A 129 -10.73 7.20 -10.99
CA VAL A 129 -11.83 6.35 -11.47
C VAL A 129 -12.60 7.05 -12.61
N GLU A 130 -13.02 8.30 -12.41
CA GLU A 130 -13.72 9.08 -13.43
C GLU A 130 -12.87 9.24 -14.70
N ALA A 131 -11.58 9.56 -14.53
CA ALA A 131 -10.64 9.63 -15.63
C ALA A 131 -10.55 8.31 -16.41
N ALA A 132 -10.48 7.19 -15.70
CA ALA A 132 -10.35 5.87 -16.31
C ALA A 132 -11.64 5.42 -17.03
N VAL A 133 -12.81 5.66 -16.42
CA VAL A 133 -14.11 5.27 -16.97
C VAL A 133 -14.42 6.07 -18.26
N HIS A 134 -14.13 7.36 -18.26
CA HIS A 134 -14.46 8.26 -19.37
C HIS A 134 -13.31 8.46 -20.38
N GLY A 135 -12.11 7.97 -20.08
CA GLY A 135 -10.92 8.23 -20.91
C GLY A 135 -10.51 9.71 -20.91
N ASP A 136 -10.79 10.41 -19.79
CA ASP A 136 -10.53 11.85 -19.66
C ASP A 136 -9.10 12.09 -19.15
N VAL A 137 -8.24 12.61 -20.04
CA VAL A 137 -6.83 12.89 -19.71
C VAL A 137 -6.68 14.09 -18.78
N GLU A 138 -7.59 15.05 -18.82
CA GLU A 138 -7.50 16.23 -17.96
C GLU A 138 -7.83 15.84 -16.50
N LEU A 139 -8.84 15.00 -16.29
CA LEU A 139 -9.11 14.42 -14.96
C LEU A 139 -7.94 13.54 -14.49
N LEU A 140 -7.30 12.78 -15.38
CA LEU A 140 -6.14 11.97 -15.04
C LEU A 140 -4.96 12.84 -14.58
N LYS A 141 -4.71 13.96 -15.27
CA LYS A 141 -3.69 14.95 -14.86
C LYS A 141 -4.04 15.61 -13.53
N GLN A 142 -5.31 15.94 -13.32
CA GLN A 142 -5.78 16.49 -12.03
C GLN A 142 -5.60 15.48 -10.89
N ALA A 143 -5.91 14.20 -11.11
CA ALA A 143 -5.67 13.16 -10.12
C ALA A 143 -4.19 13.11 -9.72
N ALA A 144 -3.28 13.13 -10.70
CA ALA A 144 -1.84 13.15 -10.45
C ALA A 144 -1.36 14.45 -9.76
N MET A 145 -2.00 15.61 -10.03
CA MET A 145 -1.68 16.87 -9.36
C MET A 145 -2.16 16.91 -7.89
N MET A 146 -3.31 16.28 -7.64
CA MET A 146 -3.90 16.25 -6.29
C MET A 146 -3.29 15.14 -5.42
N ASP A 147 -2.56 14.19 -5.98
CA ASP A 147 -1.82 13.21 -5.21
C ASP A 147 -0.77 13.91 -4.34
N PRO A 148 -0.82 13.74 -2.99
CA PRO A 148 0.06 14.48 -2.09
C PRO A 148 1.55 14.26 -2.34
N LEU A 149 1.95 13.08 -2.79
CA LEU A 149 3.35 12.78 -3.09
C LEU A 149 3.77 13.40 -4.42
N THR A 150 2.99 13.20 -5.46
CA THR A 150 3.28 13.71 -6.81
C THR A 150 3.27 15.24 -6.82
N GLY A 151 2.26 15.86 -6.22
CA GLY A 151 2.15 17.32 -6.11
C GLY A 151 3.21 17.98 -5.24
N ALA A 152 3.81 17.23 -4.29
CA ALA A 152 4.93 17.74 -3.48
C ALA A 152 6.29 17.66 -4.19
N VAL A 153 6.43 16.77 -5.19
CA VAL A 153 7.72 16.49 -5.86
C VAL A 153 7.82 17.12 -7.22
N CYS A 154 6.72 17.17 -7.97
CA CYS A 154 6.65 17.61 -9.37
C CYS A 154 5.85 18.89 -9.53
N ASP A 155 6.25 19.74 -10.47
CA ASP A 155 5.42 20.88 -10.89
C ASP A 155 4.34 20.43 -11.90
N PRO A 156 3.32 21.27 -12.18
CA PRO A 156 2.22 20.90 -13.08
C PRO A 156 2.67 20.50 -14.51
N ASN A 157 3.73 21.11 -15.04
CA ASN A 157 4.23 20.77 -16.36
C ASN A 157 4.92 19.40 -16.36
N GLU A 158 5.68 19.11 -15.31
CA GLU A 158 6.31 17.79 -15.11
C GLU A 158 5.25 16.69 -14.95
N ILE A 159 4.17 16.96 -14.22
CA ILE A 159 3.05 16.03 -14.05
C ILE A 159 2.34 15.80 -15.40
N SER A 160 2.07 16.86 -16.15
CA SER A 160 1.46 16.72 -17.47
C SER A 160 2.31 15.89 -18.43
N GLN A 161 3.62 16.13 -18.45
CA GLN A 161 4.56 15.35 -19.25
C GLN A 161 4.63 13.90 -18.80
N MET A 162 4.71 13.65 -17.49
CA MET A 162 4.72 12.30 -16.91
C MET A 162 3.47 11.51 -17.31
N VAL A 163 2.29 12.11 -17.22
CA VAL A 163 1.03 11.46 -17.63
C VAL A 163 1.05 11.13 -19.12
N ASP A 164 1.50 12.04 -19.97
CA ASP A 164 1.61 11.80 -21.42
C ASP A 164 2.61 10.66 -21.72
N GLU A 165 3.75 10.60 -21.03
CA GLU A 165 4.73 9.51 -21.18
C GLU A 165 4.14 8.17 -20.75
N MET A 166 3.41 8.12 -19.64
CA MET A 166 2.76 6.91 -19.14
C MET A 166 1.66 6.41 -20.07
N LEU A 167 0.82 7.31 -20.60
CA LEU A 167 -0.22 6.95 -21.57
C LEU A 167 0.38 6.32 -22.83
N ILE A 168 1.49 6.85 -23.32
CA ILE A 168 2.18 6.30 -24.50
C ILE A 168 2.80 4.94 -24.19
N ALA A 169 3.49 4.83 -23.05
CA ALA A 169 4.15 3.58 -22.66
C ALA A 169 3.15 2.44 -22.42
N GLN A 170 1.97 2.77 -21.91
CA GLN A 170 0.93 1.81 -21.54
C GLN A 170 -0.21 1.72 -22.56
N ALA A 171 -0.07 2.32 -23.74
CA ALA A 171 -1.12 2.43 -24.77
C ALA A 171 -1.85 1.10 -25.06
N LYS A 172 -1.14 -0.03 -25.01
CA LYS A 172 -1.69 -1.36 -25.25
C LYS A 172 -2.81 -1.73 -24.28
N TRP A 173 -2.74 -1.24 -23.06
CA TRP A 173 -3.67 -1.58 -21.96
C TRP A 173 -4.67 -0.47 -21.65
N LEU A 174 -4.64 0.65 -22.41
CA LEU A 174 -5.44 1.83 -22.16
C LEU A 174 -6.32 2.20 -23.39
N PRO A 175 -7.22 1.28 -23.82
CA PRO A 175 -8.04 1.51 -25.01
C PRO A 175 -8.96 2.72 -24.88
N GLN A 176 -9.41 3.07 -23.67
CA GLN A 176 -10.26 4.23 -23.42
C GLN A 176 -9.56 5.57 -23.74
N TYR A 177 -8.23 5.61 -23.73
CA TYR A 177 -7.44 6.79 -24.09
C TYR A 177 -6.91 6.75 -25.54
N ALA A 178 -7.39 5.84 -26.39
CA ALA A 178 -6.87 5.66 -27.76
C ALA A 178 -6.86 6.94 -28.59
N LYS A 179 -7.83 7.84 -28.40
CA LYS A 179 -7.91 9.13 -29.09
C LYS A 179 -6.92 10.17 -28.53
N GLU A 180 -6.52 10.04 -27.28
CA GLU A 180 -5.62 10.98 -26.60
C GLU A 180 -4.14 10.62 -26.78
N ILE A 181 -3.81 9.35 -26.95
CA ILE A 181 -2.42 8.89 -27.14
C ILE A 181 -1.70 9.58 -28.33
N PRO A 182 -2.32 9.75 -29.52
CA PRO A 182 -1.68 10.51 -30.60
C PRO A 182 -1.43 11.97 -30.22
N LYS A 183 -2.33 12.62 -29.49
CA LYS A 183 -2.18 13.99 -29.00
C LYS A 183 -1.03 14.08 -27.97
N ALA A 184 -0.94 13.14 -27.04
CA ALA A 184 0.17 13.04 -26.08
C ALA A 184 1.53 12.90 -26.81
N LYS A 185 1.59 12.07 -27.85
CA LYS A 185 2.79 11.95 -28.69
C LYS A 185 3.17 13.27 -29.40
N ALA A 186 2.17 14.04 -29.85
CA ALA A 186 2.40 15.32 -30.47
C ALA A 186 2.92 16.37 -29.46
N ARG A 187 2.31 16.44 -28.25
CA ARG A 187 2.77 17.33 -27.17
C ARG A 187 4.23 17.04 -26.81
N LEU A 188 4.58 15.78 -26.55
CA LEU A 188 5.96 15.39 -26.19
C LEU A 188 6.99 15.64 -27.30
N LYS A 189 6.57 15.79 -28.57
CA LYS A 189 7.46 16.18 -29.66
C LYS A 189 7.68 17.68 -29.74
N SER A 190 6.66 18.48 -29.43
CA SER A 190 6.68 19.94 -29.53
C SER A 190 7.22 20.62 -28.27
N GLU A 191 7.09 19.98 -27.11
CA GLU A 191 7.46 20.57 -25.84
C GLU A 191 8.91 20.18 -25.46
N LYS A 192 9.56 21.10 -24.71
CA LYS A 192 10.88 20.80 -24.14
C LYS A 192 10.75 19.69 -23.11
N ARG A 193 11.49 18.61 -23.28
CA ARG A 193 11.58 17.56 -22.27
C ARG A 193 12.18 18.10 -20.99
N LEU A 194 11.45 17.99 -19.89
CA LEU A 194 11.83 18.52 -18.59
C LEU A 194 12.84 17.61 -17.88
N GLY A 195 12.99 16.37 -18.34
CA GLY A 195 13.93 15.41 -17.77
C GLY A 195 13.54 14.92 -16.39
N THR A 196 14.37 14.08 -15.80
CA THR A 196 14.12 13.53 -14.48
C THR A 196 14.70 14.44 -13.41
N LYS A 197 13.87 14.94 -12.49
CA LYS A 197 14.34 15.68 -11.32
C LYS A 197 15.29 14.85 -10.48
N LYS A 198 16.50 15.34 -10.27
CA LYS A 198 17.48 14.77 -9.33
C LYS A 198 17.20 15.33 -7.94
N THR A 199 16.05 15.04 -7.36
CA THR A 199 15.74 15.42 -5.98
C THR A 199 16.04 14.26 -5.05
N SER A 200 16.50 14.58 -3.86
CA SER A 200 16.60 13.64 -2.73
C SER A 200 15.22 13.38 -2.08
N GLY A 201 14.15 13.45 -2.86
CA GLY A 201 12.82 13.11 -2.38
C GLY A 201 12.74 11.70 -1.83
N ALA A 202 11.86 11.48 -0.86
CA ALA A 202 11.74 10.21 -0.14
C ALA A 202 11.52 9.00 -1.06
N ALA A 203 10.81 9.19 -2.17
CA ALA A 203 10.60 8.15 -3.19
C ALA A 203 11.88 7.74 -3.96
N ARG A 204 13.01 8.42 -3.74
CA ARG A 204 14.28 8.16 -4.43
C ARG A 204 15.38 7.62 -3.52
N VAL A 205 15.03 7.08 -2.39
CA VAL A 205 15.98 6.33 -1.57
C VAL A 205 16.44 5.11 -2.38
N LYS A 206 17.76 4.93 -2.47
CA LYS A 206 18.37 3.78 -3.15
C LYS A 206 17.76 2.50 -2.57
N THR A 207 17.07 1.73 -3.38
CA THR A 207 16.53 0.44 -2.97
C THR A 207 17.69 -0.52 -2.72
N LYS A 208 17.59 -1.28 -1.62
CA LYS A 208 18.57 -2.31 -1.33
C LYS A 208 18.40 -3.46 -2.34
N SER A 209 19.50 -4.02 -2.79
CA SER A 209 19.47 -5.23 -3.60
C SER A 209 18.89 -6.41 -2.82
N VAL A 210 18.39 -7.42 -3.53
CA VAL A 210 17.87 -8.67 -2.91
C VAL A 210 18.91 -9.31 -1.99
N ALA A 211 20.21 -9.23 -2.36
CA ALA A 211 21.31 -9.74 -1.54
C ALA A 211 21.47 -8.96 -0.23
N GLU A 212 21.37 -7.63 -0.27
CA GLU A 212 21.40 -6.77 0.92
C GLU A 212 20.20 -7.03 1.83
N MET A 213 19.01 -7.24 1.24
CA MET A 213 17.80 -7.57 1.99
C MET A 213 17.89 -8.92 2.71
N ARG A 214 18.44 -9.94 2.04
CA ARG A 214 18.68 -11.24 2.66
C ARG A 214 19.66 -11.15 3.83
N LYS A 215 20.72 -10.33 3.72
CA LYS A 215 21.65 -10.04 4.83
C LYS A 215 20.93 -9.33 5.98
N ASP A 216 20.11 -8.34 5.69
CA ASP A 216 19.35 -7.61 6.71
C ASP A 216 18.35 -8.52 7.43
N ALA A 217 17.63 -9.35 6.68
CA ALA A 217 16.71 -10.34 7.25
C ALA A 217 17.44 -11.38 8.13
N ALA A 218 18.61 -11.84 7.71
CA ALA A 218 19.44 -12.75 8.51
C ALA A 218 19.95 -12.07 9.77
N THR A 219 20.34 -10.81 9.70
CA THR A 219 20.79 -10.01 10.84
C THR A 219 19.63 -9.75 11.82
N ALA A 220 18.45 -9.40 11.30
CA ALA A 220 17.25 -9.21 12.12
C ALA A 220 16.85 -10.49 12.87
N ARG A 221 16.91 -11.65 12.21
CA ARG A 221 16.65 -12.95 12.83
C ARG A 221 17.66 -13.28 13.93
N ARG A 222 18.96 -13.02 13.71
CA ARG A 222 20.00 -13.20 14.73
C ARG A 222 19.76 -12.30 15.95
N ASN A 223 19.41 -11.05 15.72
CA ASN A 223 19.12 -10.08 16.79
C ASN A 223 17.89 -10.50 17.60
N ALA A 224 16.82 -10.94 16.93
CA ALA A 224 15.62 -11.45 17.60
C ALA A 224 15.96 -12.67 18.48
N GLN A 225 16.71 -13.65 17.95
CA GLN A 225 17.13 -14.81 18.71
C GLN A 225 18.04 -14.45 19.90
N ALA A 226 18.91 -13.46 19.76
CA ALA A 226 19.73 -12.97 20.85
C ALA A 226 18.90 -12.31 21.95
N THR A 227 17.90 -11.52 21.58
CA THR A 227 16.96 -10.89 22.50
C THR A 227 16.14 -11.93 23.26
N ASP A 228 15.65 -12.96 22.59
CA ASP A 228 14.89 -14.05 23.20
C ASP A 228 15.75 -14.85 24.19
N LYS A 229 17.00 -15.15 23.84
CA LYS A 229 17.97 -15.82 24.74
C LYS A 229 18.26 -14.97 25.98
N ALA A 230 18.47 -13.66 25.79
CA ALA A 230 18.70 -12.73 26.90
C ALA A 230 17.48 -12.64 27.85
N ALA A 231 16.27 -12.60 27.28
CA ALA A 231 15.03 -12.61 28.04
C ALA A 231 14.83 -13.93 28.83
N ALA A 232 15.14 -15.06 28.21
CA ALA A 232 15.08 -16.36 28.85
C ALA A 232 16.11 -16.49 30.02
N THR A 233 17.31 -15.96 29.84
CA THR A 233 18.37 -15.93 30.88
C THR A 233 17.94 -15.05 32.05
N ARG A 234 17.40 -13.86 31.81
CA ARG A 234 16.85 -12.97 32.85
C ARG A 234 15.73 -13.65 33.67
N LYS A 235 14.81 -14.35 32.97
CA LYS A 235 13.74 -15.13 33.65
C LYS A 235 14.27 -16.26 34.50
N LYS A 236 15.34 -16.95 34.10
CA LYS A 236 16.00 -17.99 34.90
C LYS A 236 16.67 -17.40 36.14
N GLN A 237 17.40 -16.30 36.01
CA GLN A 237 18.05 -15.61 37.13
C GLN A 237 17.04 -15.05 38.14
N ALA A 238 15.91 -14.50 37.66
CA ALA A 238 14.84 -14.02 38.53
C ALA A 238 14.13 -15.16 39.30
N LYS A 239 14.13 -16.38 38.77
CA LYS A 239 13.58 -17.56 39.47
C LYS A 239 14.56 -18.16 40.46
N SER A 240 15.86 -18.07 40.23
CA SER A 240 16.91 -18.61 41.14
C SER A 240 17.27 -17.66 42.29
N GLY A 241 16.87 -16.41 42.25
CA GLY A 241 17.07 -15.43 43.31
C GLY A 241 15.91 -15.32 44.32
N LYS A 242 14.93 -16.23 44.26
CA LYS A 242 13.86 -16.39 45.24
C LYS A 242 14.04 -17.74 46.00
N VAL A 243 15.02 -17.82 46.84
CA VAL A 243 15.13 -18.81 47.93
C VAL A 243 15.55 -18.03 49.19
#